data_b5cb04c43c5e2c2ae5451fa33e54e171
#
_entry.id   b5cb04c43c5e2c2ae5451fa33e54e171
#
_cell.length_a   1.000
_cell.length_b   1.000
_cell.length_c   1.000
_cell.angle_alpha   90.00
_cell.angle_beta   90.00
_cell.angle_gamma   90.00
#
_symmetry.space_group_name_H-M   'P 1'
#
loop_
_entity.id
_entity.type
_entity.pdbx_description
1 polymer ?
#
loop_
_entity_poly.entity_id
_entity_poly.type
_entity_poly.pdbx_seq_one_letter_code
_entity_poly.pdbx_strand_id
1 'polypeptide(L)'
;MNKYKEIFGVDISKDVFDVHGSKSGHDQFKNNALGFKSFLKSLPKESLVVMEATGYYHYRLAQFLFKQGVLVSVVNPLSVKRFIQMKLAKVKTDKSDAKAICEYGKINEVPLYTALTDVQSECLQLFRLMDSCLKKRTATKNKIHGEDVLGIPSKYVYRSLKRIKKYLDKEILGIEKKLLSLVKQEQQVQLTLLTSIPGIGIKTALFLIVITDGFDKFENAKQLCSYAGITPTIRESGSSVRGRSRISKVGNRKLRNLLFLCSFTACKHNKGCREVYERIVNKGKSKKLALIAVSNKLIKQSFAIAKSGNPYDEKYVSVLPK
;
A
#
# COMPACT_ATOMS: atom_id res chain seq x y z
N MET A 1 0.70 28.43 17.00
CA MET A 1 1.41 27.79 18.15
C MET A 1 1.80 26.38 17.75
N ASN A 2 3.07 26.01 17.91
CA ASN A 2 3.51 24.63 17.62
C ASN A 2 2.82 23.68 18.62
N LYS A 3 2.03 22.75 18.08
CA LYS A 3 1.31 21.69 18.82
C LYS A 3 2.26 20.80 19.65
N TYR A 4 3.55 20.78 19.30
CA TYR A 4 4.58 19.93 19.91
C TYR A 4 5.70 20.77 20.52
N LYS A 5 6.25 20.33 21.64
CA LYS A 5 7.35 21.00 22.33
C LYS A 5 8.65 20.97 21.51
N GLU A 6 8.90 19.81 20.88
CA GLU A 6 9.99 19.61 19.93
C GLU A 6 9.64 18.58 18.87
N ILE A 7 10.21 18.74 17.67
CA ILE A 7 10.05 17.82 16.54
C ILE A 7 11.40 17.22 16.20
N PHE A 8 11.44 15.90 16.08
CA PHE A 8 12.61 15.12 15.71
C PHE A 8 12.42 14.50 14.34
N GLY A 9 13.37 14.69 13.44
CA GLY A 9 13.47 13.98 12.19
C GLY A 9 14.44 12.80 12.32
N VAL A 10 14.06 11.63 11.85
CA VAL A 10 14.86 10.41 11.95
C VAL A 10 15.08 9.83 10.56
N ASP A 11 16.35 9.74 10.14
CA ASP A 11 16.79 8.91 9.03
C ASP A 11 17.37 7.61 9.57
N ILE A 12 16.85 6.47 9.08
CA ILE A 12 17.11 5.17 9.68
C ILE A 12 17.73 4.19 8.69
N SER A 13 18.87 3.63 9.10
CA SER A 13 19.58 2.59 8.37
C SER A 13 19.56 1.24 9.11
N LYS A 14 20.27 0.27 8.60
CA LYS A 14 20.34 -1.08 9.18
C LYS A 14 20.92 -1.07 10.60
N ASP A 15 22.03 -0.35 10.80
CA ASP A 15 22.84 -0.48 12.02
C ASP A 15 22.70 0.74 12.94
N VAL A 16 22.40 1.91 12.38
CA VAL A 16 22.25 3.17 13.09
C VAL A 16 21.05 3.96 12.59
N PHE A 17 20.64 4.95 13.36
CA PHE A 17 19.73 5.99 12.89
C PHE A 17 20.21 7.36 13.34
N ASP A 18 20.14 8.31 12.41
CA ASP A 18 20.48 9.70 12.59
C ASP A 18 19.23 10.49 13.00
N VAL A 19 19.37 11.32 14.02
CA VAL A 19 18.29 12.11 14.58
C VAL A 19 18.65 13.59 14.47
N HIS A 20 17.67 14.40 14.09
CA HIS A 20 17.81 15.86 14.18
C HIS A 20 16.63 16.44 14.95
N GLY A 21 16.90 16.92 16.15
CA GLY A 21 15.93 17.67 16.94
C GLY A 21 15.87 19.12 16.51
N SER A 22 14.68 19.68 16.50
CA SER A 22 14.45 21.06 16.04
C SER A 22 15.12 22.12 16.92
N LYS A 23 15.46 21.76 18.16
CA LYS A 23 16.18 22.61 19.15
C LYS A 23 17.49 21.98 19.56
N SER A 24 17.51 20.65 19.74
CA SER A 24 18.64 19.88 20.28
C SER A 24 19.74 19.57 19.25
N GLY A 25 19.45 19.74 17.94
CA GLY A 25 20.43 19.50 16.88
C GLY A 25 20.55 18.02 16.48
N HIS A 26 21.73 17.61 16.01
CA HIS A 26 21.98 16.27 15.47
C HIS A 26 22.59 15.34 16.51
N ASP A 27 22.11 14.10 16.52
CA ASP A 27 22.65 12.98 17.29
C ASP A 27 22.50 11.67 16.50
N GLN A 28 23.23 10.61 16.89
CA GLN A 28 23.18 9.31 16.24
C GLN A 28 23.06 8.19 17.27
N PHE A 29 22.22 7.20 16.98
CA PHE A 29 21.95 6.06 17.87
C PHE A 29 22.04 4.73 17.11
N LYS A 30 22.37 3.65 17.80
CA LYS A 30 22.34 2.30 17.26
C LYS A 30 20.89 1.83 17.00
N ASN A 31 20.64 1.20 15.85
CA ASN A 31 19.31 0.65 15.52
C ASN A 31 19.04 -0.69 16.25
N ASN A 32 19.06 -0.65 17.59
CA ASN A 32 18.80 -1.78 18.48
C ASN A 32 18.09 -1.32 19.75
N ALA A 33 17.72 -2.28 20.62
CA ALA A 33 16.97 -2.00 21.83
C ALA A 33 17.67 -1.01 22.79
N LEU A 34 19.01 -1.01 22.86
CA LEU A 34 19.77 -0.07 23.69
C LEU A 34 19.72 1.34 23.11
N GLY A 35 19.94 1.49 21.80
CA GLY A 35 19.84 2.79 21.13
C GLY A 35 18.43 3.38 21.20
N PHE A 36 17.38 2.54 21.10
CA PHE A 36 15.98 3.00 21.25
C PHE A 36 15.73 3.57 22.67
N LYS A 37 16.23 2.88 23.71
CA LYS A 37 16.13 3.36 25.09
C LYS A 37 16.92 4.64 25.33
N SER A 38 18.12 4.77 24.74
CA SER A 38 18.94 5.99 24.82
C SER A 38 18.25 7.15 24.14
N PHE A 39 17.72 6.95 22.94
CA PHE A 39 16.95 7.97 22.23
C PHE A 39 15.69 8.38 23.01
N LEU A 40 14.93 7.43 23.56
CA LEU A 40 13.75 7.74 24.38
C LEU A 40 14.09 8.65 25.56
N LYS A 41 15.24 8.42 26.23
CA LYS A 41 15.68 9.23 27.36
C LYS A 41 16.04 10.67 26.95
N SER A 42 16.47 10.91 25.71
CA SER A 42 16.79 12.24 25.20
C SER A 42 15.56 13.03 24.72
N LEU A 43 14.39 12.37 24.58
CA LEU A 43 13.16 13.01 24.11
C LEU A 43 12.48 13.82 25.21
N PRO A 44 12.26 15.14 25.01
CA PRO A 44 11.37 15.91 25.88
C PRO A 44 9.93 15.37 25.85
N LYS A 45 9.17 15.60 26.92
CA LYS A 45 7.72 15.34 26.90
C LYS A 45 7.06 16.12 25.76
N GLU A 46 6.00 15.56 25.16
CA GLU A 46 5.24 16.17 24.04
C GLU A 46 6.07 16.37 22.77
N SER A 47 7.04 15.49 22.53
CA SER A 47 7.79 15.45 21.29
C SER A 47 7.06 14.71 20.20
N LEU A 48 7.25 15.14 18.94
CA LEU A 48 6.84 14.41 17.74
C LEU A 48 8.10 13.85 17.05
N VAL A 49 8.13 12.55 16.83
CA VAL A 49 9.19 11.88 16.08
C VAL A 49 8.69 11.55 14.68
N VAL A 50 9.28 12.16 13.67
CA VAL A 50 8.96 11.94 12.25
C VAL A 50 10.07 11.11 11.62
N MET A 51 9.73 10.00 10.96
CA MET A 51 10.68 9.13 10.29
C MET A 51 10.21 8.73 8.91
N GLU A 52 11.17 8.48 8.01
CA GLU A 52 10.89 8.01 6.67
C GLU A 52 10.66 6.49 6.66
N ALA A 53 9.70 6.01 5.86
CA ALA A 53 9.44 4.58 5.67
C ALA A 53 10.50 3.91 4.79
N THR A 54 11.76 3.88 5.23
CA THR A 54 12.86 3.25 4.51
C THR A 54 12.92 1.75 4.78
N GLY A 55 12.48 0.96 3.82
CA GLY A 55 12.45 -0.50 3.93
C GLY A 55 11.67 -0.99 5.17
N TYR A 56 12.33 -1.83 6.00
CA TYR A 56 11.76 -2.36 7.24
C TYR A 56 12.41 -1.79 8.51
N TYR A 57 13.45 -0.99 8.36
CA TYR A 57 14.32 -0.60 9.48
C TYR A 57 13.59 0.30 10.49
N HIS A 58 12.67 1.14 10.03
CA HIS A 58 11.88 2.04 10.87
C HIS A 58 10.87 1.31 11.78
N TYR A 59 10.45 0.11 11.43
CA TYR A 59 9.34 -0.59 12.10
C TYR A 59 9.55 -0.78 13.59
N ARG A 60 10.75 -1.27 13.98
CA ARG A 60 11.05 -1.58 15.39
C ARG A 60 11.09 -0.32 16.25
N LEU A 61 11.71 0.76 15.73
CA LEU A 61 11.78 2.04 16.42
C LEU A 61 10.40 2.68 16.56
N ALA A 62 9.63 2.71 15.46
CA ALA A 62 8.26 3.26 15.47
C ALA A 62 7.35 2.55 16.48
N GLN A 63 7.35 1.22 16.50
CA GLN A 63 6.59 0.43 17.46
C GLN A 63 7.06 0.65 18.92
N PHE A 64 8.37 0.70 19.12
CA PHE A 64 8.93 0.93 20.45
C PHE A 64 8.49 2.29 21.00
N LEU A 65 8.68 3.36 20.25
CA LEU A 65 8.31 4.71 20.65
C LEU A 65 6.80 4.85 20.86
N PHE A 66 6.00 4.29 19.98
CA PHE A 66 4.53 4.27 20.11
C PHE A 66 4.09 3.59 21.42
N LYS A 67 4.67 2.42 21.78
CA LYS A 67 4.39 1.72 23.02
C LYS A 67 4.80 2.52 24.27
N GLN A 68 5.74 3.45 24.14
CA GLN A 68 6.17 4.36 25.21
C GLN A 68 5.35 5.67 25.26
N GLY A 69 4.28 5.77 24.46
CA GLY A 69 3.41 6.95 24.43
C GLY A 69 3.99 8.16 23.67
N VAL A 70 5.08 7.97 22.93
CA VAL A 70 5.67 9.03 22.11
C VAL A 70 4.83 9.19 20.84
N LEU A 71 4.55 10.43 20.44
CA LEU A 71 3.91 10.73 19.18
C LEU A 71 4.88 10.46 18.01
N VAL A 72 4.52 9.53 17.15
CA VAL A 72 5.34 9.11 16.01
C VAL A 72 4.59 9.37 14.72
N SER A 73 5.30 9.77 13.68
CA SER A 73 4.80 9.81 12.31
C SER A 73 5.76 9.08 11.37
N VAL A 74 5.22 8.19 10.53
CA VAL A 74 5.99 7.50 9.49
C VAL A 74 5.53 8.04 8.15
N VAL A 75 6.41 8.80 7.49
CA VAL A 75 6.10 9.52 6.27
C VAL A 75 6.57 8.80 5.01
N ASN A 76 5.93 9.11 3.88
CA ASN A 76 6.27 8.52 2.60
C ASN A 76 7.62 9.06 2.09
N PRO A 77 8.59 8.20 1.73
CA PRO A 77 9.89 8.60 1.18
C PRO A 77 9.79 9.56 -0.02
N LEU A 78 8.79 9.37 -0.87
CA LEU A 78 8.58 10.25 -2.02
C LEU A 78 8.22 11.68 -1.62
N SER A 79 7.47 11.86 -0.53
CA SER A 79 7.10 13.18 -0.02
C SER A 79 8.31 13.93 0.52
N VAL A 80 9.13 13.25 1.33
CA VAL A 80 10.39 13.81 1.86
C VAL A 80 11.35 14.12 0.72
N LYS A 81 11.54 13.21 -0.23
CA LYS A 81 12.39 13.45 -1.41
C LYS A 81 11.96 14.69 -2.20
N ARG A 82 10.68 14.88 -2.45
CA ARG A 82 10.18 16.07 -3.16
C ARG A 82 10.37 17.36 -2.34
N PHE A 83 10.22 17.27 -1.04
CA PHE A 83 10.48 18.38 -0.15
C PHE A 83 11.95 18.82 -0.18
N ILE A 84 12.88 17.86 -0.15
CA ILE A 84 14.32 18.12 -0.30
C ILE A 84 14.63 18.73 -1.67
N GLN A 85 14.03 18.21 -2.74
CA GLN A 85 14.18 18.77 -4.09
C GLN A 85 13.64 20.20 -4.22
N MET A 86 12.51 20.50 -3.59
CA MET A 86 11.95 21.86 -3.55
C MET A 86 12.91 22.87 -2.87
N LYS A 87 13.67 22.41 -1.88
CA LYS A 87 14.67 23.24 -1.18
C LYS A 87 15.99 23.40 -1.94
N LEU A 88 16.15 22.79 -3.12
CA LEU A 88 17.37 22.83 -3.93
C LEU A 88 18.64 22.42 -3.14
N ALA A 89 18.47 21.50 -2.18
CA ALA A 89 19.58 21.04 -1.35
C ALA A 89 20.63 20.33 -2.19
N LYS A 90 21.90 20.76 -2.07
CA LYS A 90 23.05 20.23 -2.83
C LYS A 90 23.79 19.12 -2.09
N VAL A 91 23.65 19.06 -0.76
CA VAL A 91 24.36 18.10 0.09
C VAL A 91 23.39 16.98 0.47
N LYS A 92 23.82 15.74 0.32
CA LYS A 92 23.10 14.54 0.75
C LYS A 92 23.99 13.72 1.68
N THR A 93 23.61 13.69 2.96
CA THR A 93 24.19 12.86 4.03
C THR A 93 23.05 12.45 4.97
N ASP A 94 23.23 11.38 5.73
CA ASP A 94 22.20 10.90 6.67
C ASP A 94 21.83 12.02 7.68
N LYS A 95 22.82 12.80 8.13
CA LYS A 95 22.61 14.01 8.95
C LYS A 95 21.74 15.06 8.26
N SER A 96 21.96 15.32 6.96
CA SER A 96 21.16 16.28 6.20
C SER A 96 19.75 15.77 5.92
N ASP A 97 19.62 14.46 5.74
CA ASP A 97 18.33 13.81 5.50
C ASP A 97 17.48 13.79 6.77
N ALA A 98 18.06 13.48 7.95
CA ALA A 98 17.39 13.61 9.26
C ALA A 98 16.93 15.07 9.51
N LYS A 99 17.76 16.07 9.19
CA LYS A 99 17.37 17.48 9.26
C LYS A 99 16.21 17.83 8.35
N ALA A 100 16.25 17.36 7.11
CA ALA A 100 15.15 17.58 6.15
C ALA A 100 13.83 16.92 6.58
N ILE A 101 13.88 15.72 7.18
CA ILE A 101 12.72 15.06 7.76
C ILE A 101 12.14 15.86 8.93
N CYS A 102 13.00 16.41 9.81
CA CYS A 102 12.57 17.28 10.90
C CYS A 102 11.86 18.54 10.36
N GLU A 103 12.45 19.20 9.37
CA GLU A 103 11.86 20.39 8.75
C GLU A 103 10.57 20.08 8.01
N TYR A 104 10.48 18.90 7.36
CA TYR A 104 9.24 18.41 6.77
C TYR A 104 8.13 18.29 7.81
N GLY A 105 8.42 17.71 8.97
CA GLY A 105 7.46 17.54 10.06
C GLY A 105 7.04 18.87 10.71
N LYS A 106 7.89 19.92 10.64
CA LYS A 106 7.54 21.28 11.12
C LYS A 106 6.55 22.02 10.23
N ILE A 107 6.69 21.84 8.92
CA ILE A 107 5.95 22.62 7.91
C ILE A 107 4.66 21.94 7.51
N ASN A 108 4.63 20.60 7.53
CA ASN A 108 3.49 19.83 7.05
C ASN A 108 2.73 19.18 8.22
N GLU A 109 1.41 19.07 8.07
CA GLU A 109 0.64 18.16 8.90
C GLU A 109 0.98 16.72 8.52
N VAL A 110 1.51 15.96 9.49
CA VAL A 110 1.92 14.59 9.29
C VAL A 110 0.96 13.63 10.01
N PRO A 111 0.54 12.52 9.38
CA PRO A 111 -0.33 11.55 10.01
C PRO A 111 0.39 10.86 11.17
N LEU A 112 -0.29 10.71 12.29
CA LEU A 112 0.25 9.97 13.43
C LEU A 112 0.26 8.47 13.14
N TYR A 113 1.33 7.81 13.58
CA TYR A 113 1.51 6.37 13.48
C TYR A 113 0.55 5.66 14.44
N THR A 114 -0.14 4.67 13.92
CA THR A 114 -0.91 3.70 14.72
C THR A 114 -0.25 2.33 14.59
N ALA A 115 -0.01 1.66 15.69
CA ALA A 115 0.54 0.31 15.66
C ALA A 115 -0.46 -0.65 15.00
N LEU A 116 0.07 -1.53 14.16
CA LEU A 116 -0.71 -2.64 13.63
C LEU A 116 -0.97 -3.66 14.74
N THR A 117 -2.12 -4.32 14.72
CA THR A 117 -2.33 -5.50 15.54
C THR A 117 -1.38 -6.63 15.10
N ASP A 118 -1.14 -7.60 16.00
CA ASP A 118 -0.27 -8.74 15.66
C ASP A 118 -0.83 -9.51 14.45
N VAL A 119 -2.15 -9.69 14.38
CA VAL A 119 -2.83 -10.33 13.25
C VAL A 119 -2.66 -9.55 11.95
N GLN A 120 -2.82 -8.23 11.98
CA GLN A 120 -2.58 -7.38 10.80
C GLN A 120 -1.12 -7.46 10.34
N SER A 121 -0.18 -7.45 11.27
CA SER A 121 1.25 -7.58 10.97
C SER A 121 1.56 -8.93 10.33
N GLU A 122 1.02 -10.04 10.88
CA GLU A 122 1.14 -11.39 10.32
C GLU A 122 0.53 -11.45 8.92
N CYS A 123 -0.68 -10.94 8.72
CA CYS A 123 -1.32 -10.90 7.41
C CYS A 123 -0.50 -10.15 6.36
N LEU A 124 0.08 -8.99 6.71
CA LEU A 124 0.94 -8.25 5.78
C LEU A 124 2.22 -9.01 5.42
N GLN A 125 2.84 -9.73 6.37
CA GLN A 125 4.00 -10.58 6.13
C GLN A 125 3.63 -11.75 5.20
N LEU A 126 2.50 -12.42 5.44
CA LEU A 126 1.99 -13.49 4.59
C LEU A 126 1.71 -13.00 3.16
N PHE A 127 1.12 -11.82 2.97
CA PHE A 127 0.93 -11.24 1.64
C PHE A 127 2.24 -10.95 0.91
N ARG A 128 3.28 -10.50 1.62
CA ARG A 128 4.61 -10.28 1.02
C ARG A 128 5.25 -11.59 0.61
N LEU A 129 5.18 -12.61 1.47
CA LEU A 129 5.67 -13.95 1.17
C LEU A 129 4.94 -14.55 -0.04
N MET A 130 3.61 -14.48 -0.06
CA MET A 130 2.80 -14.93 -1.19
C MET A 130 3.19 -14.25 -2.50
N ASP A 131 3.42 -12.93 -2.48
CA ASP A 131 3.85 -12.18 -3.67
C ASP A 131 5.23 -12.64 -4.18
N SER A 132 6.16 -12.93 -3.27
CA SER A 132 7.46 -13.52 -3.60
C SER A 132 7.31 -14.90 -4.22
N CYS A 133 6.49 -15.77 -3.64
CA CYS A 133 6.22 -17.11 -4.18
C CYS A 133 5.56 -17.05 -5.56
N LEU A 134 4.59 -16.15 -5.77
CA LEU A 134 3.95 -15.94 -7.06
C LEU A 134 4.93 -15.48 -8.15
N LYS A 135 5.85 -14.56 -7.84
CA LYS A 135 6.89 -14.10 -8.76
C LYS A 135 7.85 -15.24 -9.12
N LYS A 136 8.33 -15.98 -8.11
CA LYS A 136 9.22 -17.15 -8.31
C LYS A 136 8.52 -18.23 -9.14
N ARG A 137 7.24 -18.51 -8.86
CA ARG A 137 6.44 -19.47 -9.65
C ARG A 137 6.32 -19.06 -11.11
N THR A 138 6.07 -17.77 -11.38
CA THR A 138 5.98 -17.26 -12.75
C THR A 138 7.34 -17.36 -13.46
N ALA A 139 8.43 -17.00 -12.81
CA ALA A 139 9.78 -17.16 -13.34
C ALA A 139 10.11 -18.62 -13.65
N THR A 140 9.73 -19.55 -12.74
CA THR A 140 9.92 -21.00 -12.96
C THR A 140 9.09 -21.51 -14.14
N LYS A 141 7.83 -21.06 -14.28
CA LYS A 141 7.01 -21.40 -15.45
C LYS A 141 7.63 -20.94 -16.77
N ASN A 142 8.16 -19.71 -16.79
CA ASN A 142 8.83 -19.19 -17.98
C ASN A 142 10.08 -19.99 -18.34
N LYS A 143 10.85 -20.44 -17.30
CA LYS A 143 12.00 -21.34 -17.54
C LYS A 143 11.57 -22.69 -18.10
N ILE A 144 10.51 -23.31 -17.55
CA ILE A 144 9.96 -24.56 -18.09
C ILE A 144 9.57 -24.38 -19.55
N HIS A 145 8.86 -23.30 -19.88
CA HIS A 145 8.51 -23.00 -21.26
C HIS A 145 9.72 -22.80 -22.15
N GLY A 146 10.79 -22.13 -21.66
CA GLY A 146 12.05 -22.01 -22.39
C GLY A 146 12.68 -23.35 -22.72
N GLU A 147 12.71 -24.29 -21.75
CA GLU A 147 13.19 -25.65 -21.99
C GLU A 147 12.33 -26.41 -23.02
N ASP A 148 11.01 -26.21 -22.98
CA ASP A 148 10.10 -26.79 -23.99
C ASP A 148 10.39 -26.26 -25.41
N VAL A 149 10.70 -24.97 -25.55
CA VAL A 149 11.02 -24.32 -26.84
C VAL A 149 12.36 -24.79 -27.37
N LEU A 150 13.33 -25.14 -26.52
CA LEU A 150 14.61 -25.71 -26.95
C LEU A 150 14.46 -27.07 -27.65
N GLY A 151 13.33 -27.77 -27.48
CA GLY A 151 13.01 -29.03 -28.16
C GLY A 151 13.69 -30.27 -27.58
N ILE A 152 14.85 -30.14 -26.93
CA ILE A 152 15.61 -31.23 -26.29
C ILE A 152 15.99 -30.83 -24.87
N PRO A 153 15.01 -30.72 -23.95
CA PRO A 153 15.31 -30.32 -22.59
C PRO A 153 16.02 -31.42 -21.82
N SER A 154 17.04 -31.06 -21.01
CA SER A 154 17.65 -31.99 -20.07
C SER A 154 16.59 -32.54 -19.10
N LYS A 155 16.42 -33.84 -19.07
CA LYS A 155 15.43 -34.52 -18.19
C LYS A 155 15.63 -34.14 -16.71
N TYR A 156 16.87 -33.94 -16.27
CA TYR A 156 17.16 -33.50 -14.89
C TYR A 156 16.69 -32.07 -14.62
N VAL A 157 17.05 -31.12 -15.49
CA VAL A 157 16.64 -29.70 -15.39
C VAL A 157 15.12 -29.59 -15.36
N TYR A 158 14.46 -30.25 -16.29
CA TYR A 158 13.01 -30.21 -16.42
C TYR A 158 12.29 -30.77 -15.18
N ARG A 159 12.74 -31.94 -14.68
CA ARG A 159 12.22 -32.54 -13.44
C ARG A 159 12.43 -31.62 -12.23
N SER A 160 13.61 -30.99 -12.13
CA SER A 160 13.95 -30.07 -11.05
C SER A 160 13.04 -28.84 -11.06
N LEU A 161 12.85 -28.21 -12.21
CA LEU A 161 11.95 -27.05 -12.37
C LEU A 161 10.50 -27.41 -12.03
N LYS A 162 10.01 -28.58 -12.43
CA LYS A 162 8.66 -29.07 -12.07
C LYS A 162 8.51 -29.27 -10.56
N ARG A 163 9.53 -29.81 -9.87
CA ARG A 163 9.50 -29.94 -8.40
C ARG A 163 9.44 -28.59 -7.71
N ILE A 164 10.27 -27.62 -8.13
CA ILE A 164 10.28 -26.26 -7.61
C ILE A 164 8.89 -25.62 -7.80
N LYS A 165 8.32 -25.75 -9.01
CA LYS A 165 6.97 -25.22 -9.28
C LYS A 165 5.91 -25.82 -8.35
N LYS A 166 5.93 -27.16 -8.18
CA LYS A 166 4.97 -27.87 -7.31
C LYS A 166 5.10 -27.43 -5.85
N TYR A 167 6.33 -27.24 -5.36
CA TYR A 167 6.59 -26.71 -4.02
C TYR A 167 6.00 -25.30 -3.85
N LEU A 168 6.27 -24.40 -4.82
CA LEU A 168 5.73 -23.03 -4.77
C LEU A 168 4.20 -23.01 -4.84
N ASP A 169 3.57 -23.88 -5.63
CA ASP A 169 2.11 -24.00 -5.67
C ASP A 169 1.55 -24.44 -4.29
N LYS A 170 2.21 -25.38 -3.60
CA LYS A 170 1.82 -25.83 -2.25
C LYS A 170 1.96 -24.73 -1.22
N GLU A 171 3.08 -23.98 -1.24
CA GLU A 171 3.32 -22.86 -0.33
C GLU A 171 2.25 -21.75 -0.52
N ILE A 172 1.94 -21.39 -1.76
CA ILE A 172 0.91 -20.38 -2.06
C ILE A 172 -0.43 -20.81 -1.48
N LEU A 173 -0.84 -22.07 -1.65
CA LEU A 173 -2.09 -22.59 -1.08
C LEU A 173 -2.10 -22.58 0.45
N GLY A 174 -0.96 -22.93 1.08
CA GLY A 174 -0.81 -22.87 2.54
C GLY A 174 -0.97 -21.45 3.07
N ILE A 175 -0.29 -20.48 2.44
CA ILE A 175 -0.38 -19.07 2.80
C ILE A 175 -1.83 -18.55 2.63
N GLU A 176 -2.51 -18.91 1.54
CA GLU A 176 -3.90 -18.51 1.29
C GLU A 176 -4.84 -19.04 2.38
N LYS A 177 -4.69 -20.30 2.78
CA LYS A 177 -5.47 -20.89 3.87
C LYS A 177 -5.23 -20.19 5.21
N LYS A 178 -3.97 -19.89 5.54
CA LYS A 178 -3.61 -19.17 6.77
C LYS A 178 -4.16 -17.74 6.78
N LEU A 179 -4.03 -16.98 5.68
CA LEU A 179 -4.63 -15.66 5.53
C LEU A 179 -6.15 -15.70 5.73
N LEU A 180 -6.81 -16.67 5.11
CA LEU A 180 -8.25 -16.83 5.23
C LEU A 180 -8.67 -17.12 6.67
N SER A 181 -7.93 -17.97 7.39
CA SER A 181 -8.26 -18.29 8.78
C SER A 181 -8.10 -17.08 9.70
N LEU A 182 -7.02 -16.31 9.55
CA LEU A 182 -6.77 -15.10 10.34
C LEU A 182 -7.85 -14.03 10.12
N VAL A 183 -8.18 -13.74 8.87
CA VAL A 183 -9.20 -12.72 8.56
C VAL A 183 -10.60 -13.20 8.99
N LYS A 184 -10.90 -14.50 8.88
CA LYS A 184 -12.17 -15.04 9.36
C LYS A 184 -12.35 -14.88 10.88
N GLN A 185 -11.30 -14.99 11.65
CA GLN A 185 -11.39 -14.84 13.10
C GLN A 185 -11.79 -13.42 13.52
N GLU A 186 -11.29 -12.39 12.84
CA GLU A 186 -11.50 -11.00 13.26
C GLU A 186 -12.52 -10.24 12.39
N GLN A 187 -12.61 -10.56 11.09
CA GLN A 187 -13.34 -9.75 10.11
C GLN A 187 -14.17 -10.58 9.13
N GLN A 188 -14.82 -11.65 9.61
CA GLN A 188 -15.66 -12.53 8.79
C GLN A 188 -16.78 -11.77 8.08
N VAL A 189 -17.45 -10.84 8.77
CA VAL A 189 -18.54 -10.04 8.19
C VAL A 189 -18.03 -9.22 7.00
N GLN A 190 -16.92 -8.52 7.17
CA GLN A 190 -16.29 -7.75 6.11
C GLN A 190 -15.92 -8.61 4.90
N LEU A 191 -15.41 -9.81 5.15
CA LEU A 191 -15.04 -10.74 4.08
C LEU A 191 -16.28 -11.17 3.27
N THR A 192 -17.38 -11.50 3.96
CA THR A 192 -18.64 -11.87 3.32
C THR A 192 -19.21 -10.72 2.50
N LEU A 193 -19.22 -9.52 3.06
CA LEU A 193 -19.69 -8.30 2.39
C LEU A 193 -18.89 -8.00 1.11
N LEU A 194 -17.55 -8.03 1.17
CA LEU A 194 -16.73 -7.75 0.01
C LEU A 194 -16.84 -8.82 -1.08
N THR A 195 -16.96 -10.09 -0.69
CA THR A 195 -17.11 -11.19 -1.66
C THR A 195 -18.50 -11.25 -2.30
N SER A 196 -19.51 -10.55 -1.76
CA SER A 196 -20.80 -10.37 -2.41
C SER A 196 -20.74 -9.52 -3.67
N ILE A 197 -19.68 -8.69 -3.83
CA ILE A 197 -19.50 -7.82 -5.01
C ILE A 197 -19.06 -8.66 -6.20
N PRO A 198 -19.87 -8.76 -7.29
CA PRO A 198 -19.45 -9.50 -8.47
C PRO A 198 -18.18 -8.91 -9.09
N GLY A 199 -17.13 -9.74 -9.16
CA GLY A 199 -15.80 -9.34 -9.60
C GLY A 199 -14.76 -9.25 -8.47
N ILE A 200 -15.16 -9.17 -7.20
CA ILE A 200 -14.25 -9.20 -6.06
C ILE A 200 -14.12 -10.64 -5.54
N GLY A 201 -13.01 -11.29 -5.86
CA GLY A 201 -12.69 -12.62 -5.33
C GLY A 201 -12.08 -12.56 -3.93
N ILE A 202 -12.05 -13.71 -3.24
CA ILE A 202 -11.53 -13.87 -1.86
C ILE A 202 -10.14 -13.22 -1.69
N LYS A 203 -9.20 -13.42 -2.62
CA LYS A 203 -7.84 -12.85 -2.53
C LYS A 203 -7.85 -11.32 -2.51
N THR A 204 -8.70 -10.70 -3.31
CA THR A 204 -8.80 -9.24 -3.37
C THR A 204 -9.52 -8.71 -2.14
N ALA A 205 -10.56 -9.40 -1.67
CA ALA A 205 -11.26 -9.06 -0.44
C ALA A 205 -10.31 -9.12 0.78
N LEU A 206 -9.59 -10.23 0.96
CA LEU A 206 -8.57 -10.36 2.01
C LEU A 206 -7.51 -9.25 1.94
N PHE A 207 -7.03 -8.95 0.74
CA PHE A 207 -6.03 -7.90 0.57
C PHE A 207 -6.59 -6.52 0.92
N LEU A 208 -7.81 -6.18 0.49
CA LEU A 208 -8.49 -4.94 0.85
C LEU A 208 -8.65 -4.82 2.37
N ILE A 209 -9.20 -5.84 3.03
CA ILE A 209 -9.39 -5.86 4.48
C ILE A 209 -8.09 -5.53 5.21
N VAL A 210 -7.03 -6.25 4.89
CA VAL A 210 -5.74 -6.12 5.62
C VAL A 210 -5.07 -4.77 5.38
N ILE A 211 -5.05 -4.24 4.14
CA ILE A 211 -4.36 -2.98 3.86
C ILE A 211 -5.13 -1.75 4.33
N THR A 212 -6.47 -1.86 4.44
CA THR A 212 -7.34 -0.76 4.85
C THR A 212 -7.71 -0.83 6.32
N ASP A 213 -7.33 -1.92 7.00
CA ASP A 213 -7.76 -2.17 8.37
C ASP A 213 -9.28 -2.20 8.50
N GLY A 214 -9.92 -3.07 7.74
CA GLY A 214 -11.38 -3.11 7.69
C GLY A 214 -12.02 -1.82 7.16
N PHE A 215 -11.28 -1.01 6.39
CA PHE A 215 -11.63 0.30 5.85
C PHE A 215 -11.59 1.46 6.87
N ASP A 216 -11.06 1.26 8.07
CA ASP A 216 -10.98 2.31 9.09
C ASP A 216 -9.87 3.33 8.84
N LYS A 217 -8.84 2.96 8.06
CA LYS A 217 -7.75 3.88 7.66
C LYS A 217 -8.16 4.98 6.69
N PHE A 218 -9.37 4.94 6.15
CA PHE A 218 -9.82 5.87 5.12
C PHE A 218 -11.19 6.47 5.48
N GLU A 219 -11.30 7.78 5.42
CA GLU A 219 -12.55 8.50 5.67
C GLU A 219 -13.53 8.36 4.51
N ASN A 220 -13.02 8.26 3.29
CA ASN A 220 -13.83 8.19 2.09
C ASN A 220 -13.19 7.40 0.95
N ALA A 221 -14.01 7.00 0.00
CA ALA A 221 -13.59 6.24 -1.15
C ALA A 221 -12.58 6.97 -2.06
N LYS A 222 -12.56 8.31 -2.05
CA LYS A 222 -11.61 9.11 -2.86
C LYS A 222 -10.19 8.94 -2.33
N GLN A 223 -10.01 8.94 -1.01
CA GLN A 223 -8.71 8.66 -0.37
C GLN A 223 -8.21 7.25 -0.73
N LEU A 224 -9.08 6.23 -0.69
CA LEU A 224 -8.73 4.86 -1.06
C LEU A 224 -8.38 4.73 -2.56
N CYS A 225 -9.09 5.43 -3.46
CA CYS A 225 -8.74 5.51 -4.88
C CYS A 225 -7.37 6.16 -5.10
N SER A 226 -7.06 7.21 -4.36
CA SER A 226 -5.75 7.87 -4.38
C SER A 226 -4.66 6.95 -3.86
N TYR A 227 -4.90 6.25 -2.75
CA TYR A 227 -3.99 5.24 -2.20
C TYR A 227 -3.71 4.10 -3.19
N ALA A 228 -4.69 3.67 -3.98
CA ALA A 228 -4.50 2.70 -5.06
C ALA A 228 -3.77 3.29 -6.29
N GLY A 229 -3.69 4.61 -6.39
CA GLY A 229 -3.07 5.32 -7.52
C GLY A 229 -3.85 5.20 -8.82
N ILE A 230 -5.17 5.05 -8.75
CA ILE A 230 -6.07 4.99 -9.92
C ILE A 230 -6.86 6.29 -10.13
N THR A 231 -6.59 7.31 -9.34
CA THR A 231 -7.16 8.65 -9.54
C THR A 231 -6.57 9.28 -10.80
N PRO A 232 -7.40 9.86 -11.68
CA PRO A 232 -6.92 10.58 -12.85
C PRO A 232 -6.06 11.79 -12.44
N THR A 233 -4.97 12.00 -13.16
CA THR A 233 -4.19 13.24 -13.11
C THR A 233 -4.55 14.09 -14.32
N ILE A 234 -4.94 15.32 -14.07
CA ILE A 234 -5.22 16.31 -15.11
C ILE A 234 -4.00 17.22 -15.21
N ARG A 235 -3.54 17.46 -16.42
CA ARG A 235 -2.46 18.42 -16.71
C ARG A 235 -2.97 19.36 -17.78
N GLU A 236 -3.41 20.53 -17.34
CA GLU A 236 -3.88 21.61 -18.18
C GLU A 236 -3.15 22.88 -17.75
N SER A 237 -2.68 23.67 -18.70
CA SER A 237 -2.06 24.97 -18.46
C SER A 237 -2.44 25.92 -19.58
N GLY A 238 -3.12 26.99 -19.22
CA GLY A 238 -3.63 27.96 -20.18
C GLY A 238 -4.55 27.36 -21.25
N SER A 239 -4.59 27.98 -22.40
CA SER A 239 -5.39 27.54 -23.56
C SER A 239 -4.68 26.48 -24.43
N SER A 240 -3.36 26.40 -24.35
CA SER A 240 -2.52 25.62 -25.30
C SER A 240 -2.12 24.22 -24.81
N VAL A 241 -2.05 24.01 -23.49
CA VAL A 241 -1.59 22.71 -22.93
C VAL A 241 -2.78 21.90 -22.44
N ARG A 242 -3.22 20.91 -23.22
CA ARG A 242 -4.22 19.91 -22.82
C ARG A 242 -3.60 18.52 -22.87
N GLY A 243 -3.02 18.11 -21.74
CA GLY A 243 -2.43 16.78 -21.59
C GLY A 243 -3.50 15.68 -21.54
N ARG A 244 -3.21 14.48 -22.11
CA ARG A 244 -4.09 13.31 -21.95
C ARG A 244 -4.13 12.89 -20.48
N SER A 245 -5.32 12.82 -19.90
CA SER A 245 -5.52 12.32 -18.53
C SER A 245 -5.00 10.90 -18.38
N ARG A 246 -4.20 10.67 -17.35
CA ARG A 246 -3.65 9.35 -16.99
C ARG A 246 -3.89 9.13 -15.50
N ILE A 247 -3.85 7.88 -15.06
CA ILE A 247 -3.85 7.58 -13.61
C ILE A 247 -2.51 7.98 -12.99
N SER A 248 -2.54 8.41 -11.72
CA SER A 248 -1.34 8.89 -11.01
C SER A 248 -0.23 7.84 -10.93
N LYS A 249 -0.60 6.56 -10.81
CA LYS A 249 0.29 5.41 -10.51
C LYS A 249 1.07 5.55 -9.20
N VAL A 250 0.96 6.68 -8.51
CA VAL A 250 1.51 6.89 -7.17
C VAL A 250 0.58 6.20 -6.18
N GLY A 251 1.06 5.21 -5.44
CA GLY A 251 0.27 4.44 -4.48
C GLY A 251 0.45 2.92 -4.60
N ASN A 252 -0.47 2.15 -4.03
CA ASN A 252 -0.35 0.71 -3.89
C ASN A 252 -0.50 -0.03 -5.24
N ARG A 253 0.65 -0.40 -5.83
CA ARG A 253 0.70 -1.10 -7.12
C ARG A 253 0.00 -2.47 -7.08
N LYS A 254 0.09 -3.18 -5.95
CA LYS A 254 -0.52 -4.52 -5.83
C LYS A 254 -2.04 -4.42 -5.82
N LEU A 255 -2.61 -3.49 -5.06
CA LEU A 255 -4.05 -3.22 -5.05
C LEU A 255 -4.54 -2.86 -6.46
N ARG A 256 -3.85 -1.95 -7.14
CA ARG A 256 -4.20 -1.55 -8.51
C ARG A 256 -4.22 -2.74 -9.48
N ASN A 257 -3.23 -3.64 -9.38
CA ASN A 257 -3.17 -4.82 -10.24
C ASN A 257 -4.31 -5.81 -9.94
N LEU A 258 -4.61 -6.06 -8.66
CA LEU A 258 -5.71 -6.94 -8.27
C LEU A 258 -7.05 -6.41 -8.78
N LEU A 259 -7.32 -5.11 -8.58
CA LEU A 259 -8.55 -4.48 -9.06
C LEU A 259 -8.68 -4.48 -10.59
N PHE A 260 -7.56 -4.30 -11.30
CA PHE A 260 -7.54 -4.40 -12.75
C PHE A 260 -7.92 -5.82 -13.21
N LEU A 261 -7.44 -6.87 -12.55
CA LEU A 261 -7.85 -8.25 -12.83
C LEU A 261 -9.33 -8.48 -12.47
N CYS A 262 -9.80 -7.96 -11.35
CA CYS A 262 -11.20 -8.01 -10.95
C CYS A 262 -12.12 -7.33 -11.97
N SER A 263 -11.66 -6.27 -12.64
CA SER A 263 -12.49 -5.52 -13.59
C SER A 263 -12.96 -6.35 -14.78
N PHE A 264 -12.21 -7.35 -15.22
CA PHE A 264 -12.63 -8.25 -16.31
C PHE A 264 -13.87 -9.06 -15.93
N THR A 265 -13.90 -9.61 -14.71
CA THR A 265 -15.06 -10.36 -14.20
C THR A 265 -16.22 -9.41 -13.88
N ALA A 266 -15.93 -8.24 -13.30
CA ALA A 266 -16.94 -7.24 -12.98
C ALA A 266 -17.67 -6.71 -14.23
N CYS A 267 -17.00 -6.52 -15.35
CA CYS A 267 -17.65 -6.12 -16.61
C CYS A 267 -18.69 -7.14 -17.09
N LYS A 268 -18.55 -8.43 -16.72
CA LYS A 268 -19.48 -9.47 -17.11
C LYS A 268 -20.65 -9.63 -16.12
N HIS A 269 -20.37 -9.52 -14.81
CA HIS A 269 -21.30 -9.95 -13.75
C HIS A 269 -21.76 -8.84 -12.80
N ASN A 270 -21.28 -7.60 -12.95
CA ASN A 270 -21.67 -6.45 -12.13
C ASN A 270 -22.27 -5.38 -13.05
N LYS A 271 -23.59 -5.18 -12.94
CA LYS A 271 -24.36 -4.26 -13.80
C LYS A 271 -23.75 -2.85 -13.82
N GLY A 272 -23.52 -2.25 -12.66
CA GLY A 272 -22.97 -0.90 -12.60
C GLY A 272 -21.53 -0.77 -13.16
N CYS A 273 -20.73 -1.85 -13.11
CA CYS A 273 -19.41 -1.91 -13.73
C CYS A 273 -19.50 -2.06 -15.25
N ARG A 274 -20.44 -2.88 -15.74
CA ARG A 274 -20.73 -3.07 -17.18
C ARG A 274 -21.15 -1.75 -17.83
N GLU A 275 -22.10 -1.06 -17.24
CA GLU A 275 -22.57 0.25 -17.72
C GLU A 275 -21.42 1.28 -17.85
N VAL A 276 -20.52 1.33 -16.84
CA VAL A 276 -19.34 2.20 -16.91
C VAL A 276 -18.42 1.80 -18.04
N TYR A 277 -18.17 0.50 -18.24
CA TYR A 277 -17.32 -0.01 -19.30
C TYR A 277 -17.88 0.33 -20.69
N GLU A 278 -19.13 -0.03 -20.95
CA GLU A 278 -19.81 0.18 -22.22
C GLU A 278 -19.89 1.67 -22.58
N ARG A 279 -20.30 2.51 -21.64
CA ARG A 279 -20.35 3.96 -21.83
C ARG A 279 -19.01 4.55 -22.27
N ILE A 280 -17.89 4.06 -21.75
CA ILE A 280 -16.56 4.57 -22.08
C ILE A 280 -16.10 4.04 -23.44
N VAL A 281 -16.36 2.76 -23.73
CA VAL A 281 -16.00 2.15 -25.02
C VAL A 281 -16.83 2.75 -26.15
N ASN A 282 -18.14 2.95 -25.94
CA ASN A 282 -19.04 3.58 -26.93
C ASN A 282 -18.66 5.04 -27.25
N LYS A 283 -17.94 5.72 -26.32
CA LYS A 283 -17.34 7.04 -26.59
C LYS A 283 -15.99 6.95 -27.35
N GLY A 284 -15.66 5.81 -27.94
CA GLY A 284 -14.40 5.61 -28.70
C GLY A 284 -13.14 5.55 -27.84
N LYS A 285 -13.24 5.40 -26.52
CA LYS A 285 -12.06 5.31 -25.64
C LYS A 285 -11.54 3.87 -25.60
N SER A 286 -10.23 3.71 -25.27
CA SER A 286 -9.61 2.39 -25.23
C SER A 286 -10.23 1.48 -24.14
N LYS A 287 -10.37 0.19 -24.43
CA LYS A 287 -10.83 -0.84 -23.52
C LYS A 287 -10.04 -0.85 -22.20
N LYS A 288 -8.72 -0.59 -22.26
CA LYS A 288 -7.86 -0.49 -21.08
C LYS A 288 -8.25 0.66 -20.16
N LEU A 289 -8.60 1.81 -20.72
CA LEU A 289 -9.09 2.96 -19.95
C LEU A 289 -10.42 2.63 -19.28
N ALA A 290 -11.33 1.98 -19.99
CA ALA A 290 -12.61 1.53 -19.45
C ALA A 290 -12.42 0.57 -18.27
N LEU A 291 -11.53 -0.44 -18.36
CA LEU A 291 -11.21 -1.35 -17.27
C LEU A 291 -10.62 -0.63 -16.02
N ILE A 292 -9.82 0.41 -16.22
CA ILE A 292 -9.31 1.23 -15.11
C ILE A 292 -10.45 2.01 -14.43
N ALA A 293 -11.40 2.52 -15.19
CA ALA A 293 -12.59 3.18 -14.64
C ALA A 293 -13.47 2.19 -13.86
N VAL A 294 -13.62 0.96 -14.34
CA VAL A 294 -14.27 -0.12 -13.62
C VAL A 294 -13.53 -0.45 -12.32
N SER A 295 -12.20 -0.50 -12.33
CA SER A 295 -11.40 -0.67 -11.10
C SER A 295 -11.67 0.42 -10.07
N ASN A 296 -11.84 1.68 -10.51
CA ASN A 296 -12.25 2.79 -9.64
C ASN A 296 -13.68 2.61 -9.08
N LYS A 297 -14.62 2.14 -9.92
CA LYS A 297 -15.99 1.82 -9.48
C LYS A 297 -15.98 0.70 -8.44
N LEU A 298 -15.19 -0.36 -8.63
CA LEU A 298 -15.05 -1.46 -7.67
C LEU A 298 -14.54 -1.01 -6.31
N ILE A 299 -13.54 -0.12 -6.24
CA ILE A 299 -13.09 0.46 -4.96
C ILE A 299 -14.23 1.21 -4.28
N LYS A 300 -14.97 2.03 -5.01
CA LYS A 300 -16.09 2.81 -4.45
C LYS A 300 -17.20 1.89 -3.93
N GLN A 301 -17.54 0.83 -4.66
CA GLN A 301 -18.48 -0.19 -4.20
C GLN A 301 -17.96 -0.90 -2.95
N SER A 302 -16.69 -1.35 -2.95
CA SER A 302 -16.07 -2.00 -1.79
C SER A 302 -16.11 -1.11 -0.55
N PHE A 303 -15.79 0.17 -0.70
CA PHE A 303 -15.83 1.13 0.40
C PHE A 303 -17.25 1.36 0.93
N ALA A 304 -18.21 1.56 0.03
CA ALA A 304 -19.61 1.80 0.41
C ALA A 304 -20.20 0.59 1.14
N ILE A 305 -19.98 -0.62 0.61
CA ILE A 305 -20.47 -1.88 1.20
C ILE A 305 -19.80 -2.14 2.55
N ALA A 306 -18.50 -1.92 2.66
CA ALA A 306 -17.77 -2.09 3.91
C ALA A 306 -18.27 -1.14 5.01
N LYS A 307 -18.61 0.11 4.66
CA LYS A 307 -19.08 1.12 5.63
C LYS A 307 -20.58 1.03 5.93
N SER A 308 -21.40 0.60 4.96
CA SER A 308 -22.84 0.44 5.19
C SER A 308 -23.20 -0.85 5.93
N GLY A 309 -22.34 -1.88 5.87
CA GLY A 309 -22.66 -3.20 6.42
C GLY A 309 -23.68 -4.01 5.60
N ASN A 310 -24.11 -3.50 4.44
CA ASN A 310 -25.07 -4.17 3.56
C ASN A 310 -24.35 -4.87 2.40
N PRO A 311 -24.76 -6.09 2.00
CA PRO A 311 -24.17 -6.79 0.87
C PRO A 311 -24.46 -6.05 -0.45
N TYR A 312 -23.77 -6.47 -1.52
CA TYR A 312 -24.01 -5.92 -2.85
C TYR A 312 -25.46 -6.15 -3.31
N ASP A 313 -26.10 -5.05 -3.72
CA ASP A 313 -27.43 -5.07 -4.33
C ASP A 313 -27.33 -4.56 -5.78
N GLU A 314 -27.73 -5.39 -6.74
CA GLU A 314 -27.74 -5.05 -8.17
C GLU A 314 -28.80 -3.98 -8.50
N LYS A 315 -29.87 -3.88 -7.70
CA LYS A 315 -30.98 -2.94 -7.86
C LYS A 315 -30.71 -1.60 -7.17
N TYR A 316 -29.59 -1.48 -6.43
CA TYR A 316 -29.26 -0.25 -5.70
C TYR A 316 -29.17 0.96 -6.63
N VAL A 317 -29.99 1.95 -6.37
CA VAL A 317 -29.98 3.26 -7.04
C VAL A 317 -29.37 4.29 -6.08
N SER A 318 -28.34 5.03 -6.52
CA SER A 318 -27.75 6.10 -5.69
C SER A 318 -28.76 7.21 -5.47
N VAL A 319 -29.00 7.52 -4.20
CA VAL A 319 -29.92 8.62 -3.77
C VAL A 319 -29.25 10.00 -3.93
N LEU A 320 -27.94 10.05 -4.20
CA LEU A 320 -27.23 11.32 -4.42
C LEU A 320 -27.62 11.92 -5.77
N PRO A 321 -27.99 13.22 -5.84
CA PRO A 321 -28.27 13.90 -7.10
C PRO A 321 -27.03 13.82 -8.02
N LYS A 322 -27.31 13.70 -9.30
CA LYS A 322 -26.28 13.59 -10.37
C LYS A 322 -25.47 14.88 -10.52
#